data_6ad5956b43c9286c2dcf0d04b8556229
#
_entry.id   6ad5956b43c9286c2dcf0d04b8556229
#
_cell.length_a   1.000
_cell.length_b   1.000
_cell.length_c   1.000
_cell.angle_alpha   90.00
_cell.angle_beta   90.00
_cell.angle_gamma   90.00
#
_symmetry.space_group_name_H-M   'P 1'
#
loop_
_entity.id
_entity.type
_entity.pdbx_description
1 polymer ?
#
loop_
_entity_poly.entity_id
_entity_poly.type
_entity_poly.pdbx_seq_one_letter_code
_entity_poly.pdbx_strand_id
1 'polypeptide(L)'
;MKLKNDWLMAEYLKKRVMERTPVVMAPTVNYSFYPAFVEYPGSTTLRLETARDMIVDICRSLARYGPRRFYVLNTGVSTVRALTPAAEMLAADGILMRFTGTDTNAAVEKQVRQEEGGTHADEIETSMMLYIAPKTVDMSKAVKDYHGNRPGGLTRDPNGDGTYSASGIWGDPTLATRAKGQKVVESLVDALVQEINDLRSAPLPGKVQ
;
A
#
# COMPACT_ATOMS: atom_id res chain seq x y z
N MET A 1 9.09 -13.31 2.24
CA MET A 1 8.67 -12.77 0.91
C MET A 1 9.86 -12.16 0.20
N LYS A 2 9.75 -11.82 -1.10
CA LYS A 2 10.83 -11.20 -1.87
C LYS A 2 10.74 -9.67 -1.82
N LEU A 3 11.85 -8.95 -2.03
CA LEU A 3 11.91 -7.48 -2.01
C LEU A 3 10.93 -6.75 -2.96
N LYS A 4 10.43 -7.41 -3.98
CA LYS A 4 9.48 -6.86 -4.94
C LYS A 4 8.01 -7.15 -4.61
N ASN A 5 7.70 -7.42 -3.34
CA ASN A 5 6.36 -7.81 -2.89
C ASN A 5 5.29 -6.77 -3.26
N ASP A 6 5.51 -5.52 -2.88
CA ASP A 6 4.57 -4.42 -3.12
C ASP A 6 4.35 -4.17 -4.60
N TRP A 7 5.42 -4.29 -5.40
CA TRP A 7 5.32 -4.19 -6.86
C TRP A 7 4.45 -5.30 -7.45
N LEU A 8 4.63 -6.55 -7.01
CA LEU A 8 3.81 -7.68 -7.48
C LEU A 8 2.35 -7.50 -7.11
N MET A 9 2.07 -7.01 -5.91
CA MET A 9 0.72 -6.69 -5.43
C MET A 9 0.11 -5.58 -6.29
N ALA A 10 0.83 -4.48 -6.48
CA ALA A 10 0.38 -3.36 -7.30
C ALA A 10 0.08 -3.77 -8.74
N GLU A 11 0.96 -4.54 -9.39
CA GLU A 11 0.74 -5.03 -10.76
C GLU A 11 -0.46 -5.98 -10.86
N TYR A 12 -0.67 -6.83 -9.85
CA TYR A 12 -1.84 -7.70 -9.81
C TYR A 12 -3.13 -6.89 -9.67
N LEU A 13 -3.21 -5.99 -8.70
CA LEU A 13 -4.38 -5.14 -8.47
C LEU A 13 -4.68 -4.26 -9.68
N LYS A 14 -3.64 -3.65 -10.27
CA LYS A 14 -3.73 -2.87 -11.50
C LYS A 14 -4.42 -3.65 -12.62
N LYS A 15 -3.96 -4.87 -12.89
CA LYS A 15 -4.54 -5.76 -13.90
C LYS A 15 -6.01 -6.02 -13.60
N ARG A 16 -6.35 -6.42 -12.36
CA ARG A 16 -7.72 -6.74 -11.95
C ARG A 16 -8.67 -5.55 -12.06
N VAL A 17 -8.20 -4.35 -11.71
CA VAL A 17 -8.97 -3.11 -11.87
C VAL A 17 -9.25 -2.82 -13.34
N MET A 18 -8.23 -2.93 -14.21
CA MET A 18 -8.38 -2.69 -15.65
C MET A 18 -9.34 -3.67 -16.34
N GLU A 19 -9.43 -4.89 -15.83
CA GLU A 19 -10.39 -5.91 -16.33
C GLU A 19 -11.85 -5.56 -15.99
N ARG A 20 -12.08 -4.71 -14.98
CA ARG A 20 -13.40 -4.47 -14.39
C ARG A 20 -13.94 -3.05 -14.56
N THR A 21 -13.06 -2.09 -14.82
CA THR A 21 -13.48 -0.69 -15.04
C THR A 21 -12.57 -0.01 -16.05
N PRO A 22 -13.12 0.77 -17.01
CA PRO A 22 -12.31 1.45 -18.02
C PRO A 22 -11.52 2.60 -17.38
N VAL A 23 -10.20 2.46 -17.33
CA VAL A 23 -9.25 3.45 -16.78
C VAL A 23 -8.01 3.53 -17.65
N VAL A 24 -7.35 4.69 -17.65
CA VAL A 24 -5.99 4.83 -18.14
C VAL A 24 -5.04 4.61 -16.96
N MET A 25 -4.12 3.67 -17.11
CA MET A 25 -3.20 3.29 -16.05
C MET A 25 -1.79 3.79 -16.36
N ALA A 26 -1.25 4.62 -15.48
CA ALA A 26 0.14 5.06 -15.55
C ALA A 26 1.11 3.93 -15.12
N PRO A 27 2.40 4.02 -15.48
CA PRO A 27 3.42 3.11 -14.98
C PRO A 27 3.47 3.09 -13.46
N THR A 28 3.77 1.91 -12.89
CA THR A 28 3.87 1.75 -11.44
C THR A 28 5.08 2.49 -10.89
N VAL A 29 4.88 3.28 -9.85
CA VAL A 29 5.95 3.95 -9.11
C VAL A 29 6.55 2.96 -8.11
N ASN A 30 7.84 2.66 -8.26
CA ASN A 30 8.51 1.61 -7.48
C ASN A 30 9.21 2.11 -6.22
N TYR A 31 9.39 3.41 -6.08
CA TYR A 31 10.07 4.03 -4.94
C TYR A 31 9.16 5.05 -4.29
N SER A 32 9.10 5.05 -2.96
CA SER A 32 8.31 6.00 -2.20
C SER A 32 8.89 6.19 -0.80
N PHE A 33 8.11 6.71 0.14
CA PHE A 33 8.50 6.97 1.51
C PHE A 33 8.20 5.74 2.39
N TYR A 34 9.27 5.00 2.77
CA TYR A 34 9.23 3.78 3.59
C TYR A 34 10.25 3.81 4.74
N PRO A 35 10.19 4.76 5.66
CA PRO A 35 11.23 4.92 6.68
C PRO A 35 11.27 3.79 7.72
N ALA A 36 10.18 3.02 7.85
CA ALA A 36 10.03 2.01 8.89
C ALA A 36 10.98 0.80 8.75
N PHE A 37 11.58 0.60 7.56
CA PHE A 37 12.32 -0.62 7.25
C PHE A 37 13.78 -0.39 6.84
N VAL A 38 14.30 0.81 7.03
CA VAL A 38 15.64 1.21 6.53
C VAL A 38 16.81 0.41 7.10
N GLU A 39 16.64 -0.21 8.25
CA GLU A 39 17.66 -1.08 8.85
C GLU A 39 17.73 -2.49 8.24
N TYR A 40 16.74 -2.87 7.43
CA TYR A 40 16.72 -4.19 6.81
C TYR A 40 17.34 -4.16 5.42
N PRO A 41 18.29 -5.08 5.13
CA PRO A 41 18.99 -5.09 3.84
C PRO A 41 18.07 -5.16 2.65
N GLY A 42 18.29 -4.27 1.68
CA GLY A 42 17.51 -4.16 0.47
C GLY A 42 16.32 -3.20 0.56
N SER A 43 16.00 -2.69 1.75
CA SER A 43 15.00 -1.63 1.89
C SER A 43 15.55 -0.30 1.39
N THR A 44 14.68 0.47 0.73
CA THR A 44 14.99 1.82 0.25
C THR A 44 13.87 2.76 0.64
N THR A 45 14.21 4.00 0.94
CA THR A 45 13.22 5.05 1.18
C THR A 45 13.63 6.33 0.48
N LEU A 46 12.65 7.05 -0.04
CA LEU A 46 12.81 8.44 -0.43
C LEU A 46 12.55 9.34 0.79
N ARG A 47 13.01 10.58 0.71
CA ARG A 47 12.54 11.61 1.64
C ARG A 47 11.04 11.85 1.41
N LEU A 48 10.35 12.28 2.45
CA LEU A 48 8.90 12.52 2.40
C LEU A 48 8.54 13.50 1.27
N GLU A 49 9.25 14.62 1.21
CA GLU A 49 9.05 15.68 0.20
C GLU A 49 9.31 15.16 -1.22
N THR A 50 10.36 14.37 -1.41
CA THR A 50 10.68 13.80 -2.72
C THR A 50 9.57 12.85 -3.20
N ALA A 51 9.04 12.00 -2.31
CA ALA A 51 7.95 11.08 -2.65
C ALA A 51 6.65 11.85 -2.95
N ARG A 52 6.32 12.87 -2.14
CA ARG A 52 5.18 13.76 -2.36
C ARG A 52 5.27 14.48 -3.69
N ASP A 53 6.39 15.18 -3.93
CA ASP A 53 6.57 16.05 -5.09
C ASP A 53 6.60 15.24 -6.39
N MET A 54 7.16 14.03 -6.36
CA MET A 54 7.10 13.13 -7.51
C MET A 54 5.66 12.79 -7.91
N ILE A 55 4.78 12.49 -6.97
CA ILE A 55 3.36 12.22 -7.26
C ILE A 55 2.66 13.48 -7.79
N VAL A 56 2.92 14.63 -7.17
CA VAL A 56 2.38 15.93 -7.62
C VAL A 56 2.79 16.23 -9.05
N ASP A 57 4.07 16.09 -9.39
CA ASP A 57 4.59 16.36 -10.72
C ASP A 57 4.03 15.41 -11.78
N ILE A 58 3.89 14.12 -11.46
CA ILE A 58 3.26 13.16 -12.36
C ILE A 58 1.81 13.58 -12.65
N CYS A 59 1.01 13.85 -11.61
CA CYS A 59 -0.39 14.24 -11.77
C CYS A 59 -0.54 15.58 -12.52
N ARG A 60 0.28 16.59 -12.20
CA ARG A 60 0.29 17.88 -12.90
C ARG A 60 0.65 17.73 -14.37
N SER A 61 1.65 16.92 -14.67
CA SER A 61 2.08 16.65 -16.05
C SER A 61 0.96 16.02 -16.87
N LEU A 62 0.31 14.99 -16.31
CA LEU A 62 -0.81 14.33 -16.98
C LEU A 62 -2.04 15.24 -17.09
N ALA A 63 -2.29 16.09 -16.11
CA ALA A 63 -3.42 17.01 -16.09
C ALA A 63 -3.38 18.06 -17.23
N ARG A 64 -2.21 18.34 -17.82
CA ARG A 64 -2.08 19.21 -19.00
C ARG A 64 -2.85 18.68 -20.22
N TYR A 65 -3.08 17.37 -20.27
CA TYR A 65 -3.77 16.68 -21.37
C TYR A 65 -5.25 16.39 -21.09
N GLY A 66 -5.83 16.98 -20.04
CA GLY A 66 -7.25 16.93 -19.74
C GLY A 66 -7.66 16.22 -18.45
N PRO A 67 -7.05 15.10 -18.01
CA PRO A 67 -7.44 14.44 -16.77
C PRO A 67 -7.39 15.38 -15.56
N ARG A 68 -8.44 15.31 -14.72
CA ARG A 68 -8.54 16.09 -13.47
C ARG A 68 -8.84 15.22 -12.26
N ARG A 69 -8.99 13.90 -12.46
CA ARG A 69 -9.26 12.92 -11.42
C ARG A 69 -8.22 11.82 -11.48
N PHE A 70 -7.54 11.59 -10.37
CA PHE A 70 -6.48 10.61 -10.26
C PHE A 70 -6.77 9.70 -9.07
N TYR A 71 -6.57 8.41 -9.25
CA TYR A 71 -6.61 7.43 -8.17
C TYR A 71 -5.26 6.75 -8.05
N VAL A 72 -4.66 6.78 -6.86
CA VAL A 72 -3.40 6.09 -6.57
C VAL A 72 -3.73 4.74 -5.94
N LEU A 73 -3.48 3.65 -6.67
CA LEU A 73 -3.47 2.28 -6.14
C LEU A 73 -2.30 2.14 -5.17
N ASN A 74 -2.53 2.48 -3.91
CA ASN A 74 -1.52 2.46 -2.88
C ASN A 74 -1.47 1.10 -2.19
N THR A 75 -0.27 0.49 -2.10
CA THR A 75 -0.03 -0.80 -1.45
C THR A 75 0.81 -0.67 -0.17
N GLY A 76 1.18 0.54 0.22
CA GLY A 76 2.04 0.77 1.38
C GLY A 76 1.40 1.66 2.45
N VAL A 77 1.55 1.28 3.72
CA VAL A 77 1.03 2.07 4.85
C VAL A 77 1.78 3.41 4.99
N SER A 78 3.10 3.39 4.96
CA SER A 78 3.92 4.61 5.15
C SER A 78 3.75 5.64 4.04
N THR A 79 3.41 5.21 2.82
CA THR A 79 3.22 6.08 1.66
C THR A 79 2.08 7.06 1.81
N VAL A 80 1.05 6.73 2.61
CA VAL A 80 -0.07 7.63 2.93
C VAL A 80 0.42 8.99 3.43
N ARG A 81 1.53 9.02 4.16
CA ARG A 81 2.15 10.25 4.69
C ARG A 81 2.63 11.19 3.59
N ALA A 82 2.99 10.68 2.42
CA ALA A 82 3.35 11.48 1.24
C ALA A 82 2.13 11.77 0.35
N LEU A 83 1.17 10.84 0.27
CA LEU A 83 -0.01 10.96 -0.58
C LEU A 83 -1.01 12.00 -0.06
N THR A 84 -1.18 12.10 1.26
CA THR A 84 -2.10 13.08 1.86
C THR A 84 -1.73 14.52 1.49
N PRO A 85 -0.52 15.03 1.77
CA PRO A 85 -0.16 16.37 1.36
C PRO A 85 -0.08 16.54 -0.18
N ALA A 86 0.23 15.48 -0.93
CA ALA A 86 0.17 15.54 -2.40
C ALA A 86 -1.26 15.81 -2.89
N ALA A 87 -2.27 15.15 -2.30
CA ALA A 87 -3.67 15.38 -2.64
C ALA A 87 -4.12 16.81 -2.32
N GLU A 88 -3.69 17.38 -1.20
CA GLU A 88 -3.95 18.77 -0.82
C GLU A 88 -3.35 19.77 -1.81
N MET A 89 -2.09 19.57 -2.20
CA MET A 89 -1.41 20.41 -3.21
C MET A 89 -2.11 20.35 -4.56
N LEU A 90 -2.54 19.16 -4.99
CA LEU A 90 -3.27 18.98 -6.25
C LEU A 90 -4.67 19.58 -6.20
N ALA A 91 -5.32 19.54 -5.04
CA ALA A 91 -6.64 20.16 -4.87
C ALA A 91 -6.59 21.68 -5.08
N ALA A 92 -5.52 22.36 -4.64
CA ALA A 92 -5.32 23.78 -4.90
C ALA A 92 -5.23 24.11 -6.41
N ASP A 93 -4.80 23.15 -7.23
CA ASP A 93 -4.74 23.28 -8.69
C ASP A 93 -6.06 22.86 -9.39
N GLY A 94 -7.08 22.51 -8.64
CA GLY A 94 -8.35 21.99 -9.18
C GLY A 94 -8.24 20.55 -9.69
N ILE A 95 -7.31 19.77 -9.14
CA ILE A 95 -7.09 18.35 -9.46
C ILE A 95 -7.53 17.50 -8.27
N LEU A 96 -8.43 16.58 -8.48
CA LEU A 96 -8.89 15.65 -7.45
C LEU A 96 -8.02 14.38 -7.48
N MET A 97 -7.29 14.13 -6.40
CA MET A 97 -6.58 12.88 -6.18
C MET A 97 -7.15 12.13 -4.98
N ARG A 98 -7.46 10.84 -5.17
CA ARG A 98 -7.76 9.89 -4.11
C ARG A 98 -6.75 8.74 -4.15
N PHE A 99 -6.66 8.00 -3.07
CA PHE A 99 -5.75 6.85 -2.97
C PHE A 99 -6.33 5.79 -2.03
N THR A 100 -5.90 4.54 -2.20
CA THR A 100 -6.27 3.43 -1.31
C THR A 100 -5.79 3.74 0.10
N GLY A 101 -6.73 3.84 1.03
CA GLY A 101 -6.46 4.03 2.46
C GLY A 101 -6.08 2.71 3.15
N THR A 102 -5.61 2.82 4.38
CA THR A 102 -5.29 1.66 5.23
C THR A 102 -6.54 0.93 5.73
N ASP A 103 -7.69 1.54 5.63
CA ASP A 103 -8.99 1.05 6.09
C ASP A 103 -9.89 0.51 4.96
N THR A 104 -9.49 0.71 3.70
CA THR A 104 -10.29 0.34 2.51
C THR A 104 -10.81 -1.11 2.56
N ASN A 105 -10.09 -2.03 3.19
CA ASN A 105 -10.49 -3.44 3.29
C ASN A 105 -10.50 -3.98 4.74
N ALA A 106 -10.41 -3.11 5.73
CA ALA A 106 -10.24 -3.48 7.15
C ALA A 106 -11.33 -4.42 7.69
N ALA A 107 -12.57 -4.30 7.24
CA ALA A 107 -13.67 -5.14 7.69
C ALA A 107 -13.48 -6.61 7.28
N VAL A 108 -13.01 -6.87 6.05
CA VAL A 108 -12.77 -8.23 5.55
C VAL A 108 -11.50 -8.82 6.15
N GLU A 109 -10.45 -8.01 6.29
CA GLU A 109 -9.23 -8.42 6.99
C GLU A 109 -9.53 -8.87 8.42
N LYS A 110 -10.30 -8.09 9.18
CA LYS A 110 -10.74 -8.43 10.54
C LYS A 110 -11.49 -9.76 10.62
N GLN A 111 -12.29 -10.10 9.59
CA GLN A 111 -13.03 -11.37 9.56
C GLN A 111 -12.14 -12.61 9.41
N VAL A 112 -10.99 -12.47 8.75
CA VAL A 112 -10.10 -13.61 8.46
C VAL A 112 -8.88 -13.67 9.36
N ARG A 113 -8.52 -12.55 10.00
CA ARG A 113 -7.36 -12.40 10.88
C ARG A 113 -7.51 -13.25 12.14
N GLN A 114 -6.46 -14.00 12.45
CA GLN A 114 -6.34 -14.83 13.66
C GLN A 114 -5.22 -14.32 14.58
N GLU A 115 -4.21 -13.62 14.02
CA GLU A 115 -3.15 -13.03 14.82
C GLU A 115 -3.67 -11.89 15.71
N GLU A 116 -3.03 -11.70 16.86
CA GLU A 116 -3.38 -10.64 17.83
C GLU A 116 -2.97 -9.25 17.38
N GLY A 117 -1.96 -9.15 16.52
CA GLY A 117 -1.46 -7.90 15.98
C GLY A 117 -0.42 -8.16 14.90
N GLY A 118 -0.37 -7.29 13.92
CA GLY A 118 0.55 -7.38 12.82
C GLY A 118 0.28 -6.28 11.82
N THR A 119 1.30 -5.84 11.11
CA THR A 119 1.18 -4.79 10.09
C THR A 119 2.18 -4.95 8.96
N HIS A 120 3.12 -5.91 9.06
CA HIS A 120 4.14 -6.08 8.03
C HIS A 120 4.62 -7.52 7.91
N ALA A 121 4.56 -8.04 6.71
CA ALA A 121 4.85 -9.44 6.41
C ALA A 121 4.08 -10.40 7.33
N ASP A 122 2.94 -9.96 7.79
CA ASP A 122 2.04 -10.57 8.75
C ASP A 122 1.18 -11.69 8.14
N GLU A 123 0.19 -12.14 8.87
CA GLU A 123 -0.78 -13.13 8.41
C GLU A 123 -1.50 -12.68 7.13
N ILE A 124 -1.97 -11.43 7.09
CA ILE A 124 -2.79 -10.92 5.99
C ILE A 124 -1.95 -10.70 4.74
N GLU A 125 -0.86 -9.95 4.84
CA GLU A 125 0.00 -9.67 3.70
C GLU A 125 0.59 -10.96 3.11
N THR A 126 1.03 -11.88 3.95
CA THR A 126 1.54 -13.19 3.50
C THR A 126 0.45 -14.02 2.84
N SER A 127 -0.79 -13.99 3.36
CA SER A 127 -1.94 -14.66 2.73
C SER A 127 -2.23 -14.09 1.34
N MET A 128 -2.24 -12.75 1.21
CA MET A 128 -2.43 -12.09 -0.09
C MET A 128 -1.37 -12.55 -1.09
N MET A 129 -0.11 -12.62 -0.69
CA MET A 129 0.98 -13.06 -1.57
C MET A 129 0.91 -14.55 -1.90
N LEU A 130 0.44 -15.41 -1.00
CA LEU A 130 0.14 -16.82 -1.30
C LEU A 130 -0.94 -16.96 -2.37
N TYR A 131 -1.86 -16.00 -2.47
CA TYR A 131 -2.87 -15.98 -3.53
C TYR A 131 -2.33 -15.39 -4.83
N ILE A 132 -1.69 -14.22 -4.78
CA ILE A 132 -1.24 -13.44 -5.93
C ILE A 132 -0.02 -14.09 -6.62
N ALA A 133 0.98 -14.47 -5.84
CA ALA A 133 2.28 -14.90 -6.34
C ALA A 133 2.93 -15.98 -5.44
N PRO A 134 2.32 -17.17 -5.29
CA PRO A 134 2.74 -18.18 -4.30
C PRO A 134 4.20 -18.59 -4.42
N LYS A 135 4.77 -18.60 -5.63
CA LYS A 135 6.19 -18.94 -5.87
C LYS A 135 7.18 -17.92 -5.28
N THR A 136 6.70 -16.77 -4.77
CA THR A 136 7.53 -15.75 -4.13
C THR A 136 7.53 -15.83 -2.61
N VAL A 137 6.71 -16.71 -2.05
CA VAL A 137 6.57 -16.94 -0.61
C VAL A 137 7.20 -18.30 -0.26
N ASP A 138 8.08 -18.30 0.73
CA ASP A 138 8.69 -19.50 1.30
C ASP A 138 8.18 -19.66 2.74
N MET A 139 7.15 -20.46 2.91
CA MET A 139 6.52 -20.70 4.22
C MET A 139 7.42 -21.42 5.21
N SER A 140 8.47 -22.12 4.76
CA SER A 140 9.44 -22.74 5.68
C SER A 140 10.25 -21.72 6.49
N LYS A 141 10.24 -20.46 6.06
CA LYS A 141 10.89 -19.30 6.72
C LYS A 141 9.92 -18.43 7.50
N ALA A 142 8.63 -18.79 7.53
CA ALA A 142 7.64 -18.05 8.29
C ALA A 142 7.87 -18.27 9.80
N VAL A 143 7.98 -17.18 10.52
CA VAL A 143 8.13 -17.19 11.99
C VAL A 143 7.20 -16.13 12.57
N LYS A 144 6.60 -16.41 13.73
CA LYS A 144 5.91 -15.39 14.51
C LYS A 144 6.97 -14.43 15.07
N ASP A 145 6.84 -13.16 14.73
CA ASP A 145 7.72 -12.10 15.22
C ASP A 145 6.87 -10.87 15.58
N TYR A 146 6.35 -10.85 16.81
CA TYR A 146 5.49 -9.80 17.34
C TYR A 146 5.87 -9.51 18.78
N HIS A 147 6.37 -8.30 19.05
CA HIS A 147 6.95 -7.90 20.33
C HIS A 147 6.22 -6.72 21.00
N GLY A 148 4.97 -6.52 20.67
CA GLY A 148 4.21 -5.37 21.14
C GLY A 148 4.55 -4.09 20.35
N ASN A 149 3.73 -3.07 20.54
CA ASN A 149 3.79 -1.86 19.73
C ASN A 149 4.59 -0.77 20.46
N ARG A 150 5.70 -0.30 19.87
CA ARG A 150 6.44 0.88 20.31
C ARG A 150 6.37 1.97 19.23
N PRO A 151 6.42 3.26 19.61
CA PRO A 151 6.55 4.33 18.63
C PRO A 151 7.80 4.16 17.75
N GLY A 152 7.71 4.56 16.50
CA GLY A 152 8.81 4.49 15.54
C GLY A 152 8.66 3.40 14.48
N GLY A 153 9.72 3.14 13.75
CA GLY A 153 9.81 2.07 12.76
C GLY A 153 10.16 0.72 13.38
N LEU A 154 10.33 -0.28 12.54
CA LEU A 154 10.98 -1.52 12.97
C LEU A 154 12.48 -1.30 13.12
N THR A 155 13.07 -1.92 14.16
CA THR A 155 14.51 -1.89 14.39
C THR A 155 15.05 -3.31 14.58
N ARG A 156 16.30 -3.51 14.15
CA ARG A 156 17.06 -4.75 14.38
C ARG A 156 17.88 -4.72 15.67
N ASP A 157 17.95 -3.55 16.32
CA ASP A 157 18.61 -3.38 17.60
C ASP A 157 17.59 -3.60 18.74
N PRO A 158 17.78 -4.62 19.61
CA PRO A 158 16.88 -4.85 20.74
C PRO A 158 16.83 -3.69 21.74
N ASN A 159 17.85 -2.82 21.72
CA ASN A 159 17.94 -1.63 22.57
C ASN A 159 17.66 -0.32 21.80
N GLY A 160 17.32 -0.42 20.50
CA GLY A 160 17.05 0.74 19.64
C GLY A 160 15.68 1.37 19.91
N ASP A 161 15.52 2.59 19.38
CA ASP A 161 14.23 3.28 19.36
C ASP A 161 13.32 2.64 18.29
N GLY A 162 12.15 2.16 18.73
CA GLY A 162 11.18 1.54 17.84
C GLY A 162 10.76 0.14 18.25
N THR A 163 10.10 -0.57 17.36
CA THR A 163 9.69 -1.95 17.60
C THR A 163 10.74 -2.92 17.11
N TYR A 164 11.33 -3.67 18.06
CA TYR A 164 12.32 -4.68 17.73
C TYR A 164 11.69 -5.82 16.90
N SER A 165 12.35 -6.16 15.79
CA SER A 165 12.09 -7.37 15.02
C SER A 165 13.39 -7.84 14.38
N ALA A 166 13.88 -9.01 14.79
CA ALA A 166 15.10 -9.60 14.22
C ALA A 166 14.91 -9.99 12.75
N SER A 167 13.70 -10.39 12.37
CA SER A 167 13.36 -10.90 11.04
C SER A 167 12.87 -9.81 10.06
N GLY A 168 12.42 -8.66 10.55
CA GLY A 168 11.69 -7.66 9.79
C GLY A 168 10.20 -7.97 9.66
N ILE A 169 9.71 -9.06 10.25
CA ILE A 169 8.29 -9.38 10.33
C ILE A 169 7.68 -8.64 11.51
N TRP A 170 6.48 -8.15 11.34
CA TRP A 170 5.63 -7.70 12.43
C TRP A 170 4.28 -8.38 12.35
N GLY A 171 4.16 -9.54 12.98
CA GLY A 171 2.95 -10.36 12.98
C GLY A 171 3.24 -11.85 13.03
N ASP A 172 2.28 -12.63 12.55
CA ASP A 172 2.37 -14.08 12.52
C ASP A 172 2.04 -14.67 11.12
N PRO A 173 2.99 -14.63 10.18
CA PRO A 173 2.79 -15.22 8.85
C PRO A 173 2.57 -16.74 8.87
N THR A 174 2.81 -17.45 10.00
CA THR A 174 2.57 -18.89 10.08
C THR A 174 1.08 -19.24 9.99
N LEU A 175 0.21 -18.27 10.29
CA LEU A 175 -1.25 -18.38 10.19
C LEU A 175 -1.77 -18.09 8.77
N ALA A 176 -0.89 -17.68 7.86
CA ALA A 176 -1.27 -17.28 6.52
C ALA A 176 -1.76 -18.47 5.68
N THR A 177 -2.82 -18.25 4.91
CA THR A 177 -3.33 -19.22 3.95
C THR A 177 -3.74 -18.57 2.64
N ARG A 178 -3.63 -19.33 1.55
CA ARG A 178 -4.10 -18.88 0.23
C ARG A 178 -5.59 -18.51 0.21
N ALA A 179 -6.41 -19.22 0.98
CA ALA A 179 -7.85 -18.97 1.05
C ALA A 179 -8.18 -17.62 1.71
N LYS A 180 -7.48 -17.26 2.80
CA LYS A 180 -7.58 -15.92 3.40
C LYS A 180 -7.16 -14.85 2.40
N GLY A 181 -6.01 -15.06 1.74
CA GLY A 181 -5.51 -14.13 0.72
C GLY A 181 -6.48 -13.92 -0.42
N GLN A 182 -7.13 -14.98 -0.92
CA GLN A 182 -8.16 -14.86 -1.95
C GLN A 182 -9.31 -13.97 -1.48
N LYS A 183 -9.85 -14.22 -0.29
CA LYS A 183 -10.97 -13.45 0.25
C LYS A 183 -10.61 -11.96 0.41
N VAL A 184 -9.43 -11.67 0.94
CA VAL A 184 -8.95 -10.31 1.15
C VAL A 184 -8.71 -9.60 -0.20
N VAL A 185 -8.02 -10.24 -1.13
CA VAL A 185 -7.66 -9.64 -2.42
C VAL A 185 -8.89 -9.39 -3.29
N GLU A 186 -9.83 -10.33 -3.37
CA GLU A 186 -11.05 -10.15 -4.17
C GLU A 186 -11.91 -9.01 -3.60
N SER A 187 -12.07 -8.94 -2.28
CA SER A 187 -12.77 -7.83 -1.63
C SER A 187 -12.06 -6.48 -1.84
N LEU A 188 -10.73 -6.46 -1.80
CA LEU A 188 -9.96 -5.24 -2.08
C LEU A 188 -10.17 -4.78 -3.52
N VAL A 189 -10.16 -5.70 -4.49
CA VAL A 189 -10.45 -5.36 -5.90
C VAL A 189 -11.85 -4.79 -6.06
N ASP A 190 -12.86 -5.36 -5.37
CA ASP A 190 -14.23 -4.82 -5.37
C ASP A 190 -14.26 -3.38 -4.85
N ALA A 191 -13.63 -3.13 -3.71
CA ALA A 191 -13.56 -1.80 -3.10
C ALA A 191 -12.85 -0.79 -4.02
N LEU A 192 -11.72 -1.17 -4.60
CA LEU A 192 -10.96 -0.32 -5.54
C LEU A 192 -11.79 0.07 -6.77
N VAL A 193 -12.50 -0.88 -7.37
CA VAL A 193 -13.37 -0.61 -8.51
C VAL A 193 -14.49 0.35 -8.12
N GLN A 194 -15.09 0.18 -6.94
CA GLN A 194 -16.12 1.08 -6.44
C GLN A 194 -15.57 2.49 -6.20
N GLU A 195 -14.46 2.63 -5.47
CA GLU A 195 -13.84 3.94 -5.19
C GLU A 195 -13.44 4.69 -6.47
N ILE A 196 -12.93 3.97 -7.48
CA ILE A 196 -12.58 4.55 -8.79
C ILE A 196 -13.84 5.00 -9.55
N ASN A 197 -14.92 4.23 -9.51
CA ASN A 197 -16.17 4.62 -10.15
C ASN A 197 -16.80 5.84 -9.45
N ASP A 198 -16.77 5.89 -8.12
CA ASP A 198 -17.23 7.05 -7.34
C ASP A 198 -16.40 8.30 -7.62
N LEU A 199 -15.09 8.13 -7.83
CA LEU A 199 -14.20 9.24 -8.20
C LEU A 199 -14.59 9.88 -9.52
N ARG A 200 -15.13 9.13 -10.49
CA ARG A 200 -15.52 9.65 -11.82
C ARG A 200 -16.57 10.75 -11.74
N SER A 201 -17.52 10.63 -10.83
CA SER A 201 -18.63 11.58 -10.64
C SER A 201 -18.37 12.58 -9.52
N ALA A 202 -17.30 12.41 -8.75
CA ALA A 202 -16.98 13.29 -7.63
C ALA A 202 -16.72 14.73 -8.12
N PRO A 203 -17.22 15.76 -7.39
CA PRO A 203 -16.96 17.15 -7.75
C PRO A 203 -15.46 17.45 -7.71
N LEU A 204 -14.99 18.24 -8.68
CA LEU A 204 -13.60 18.73 -8.66
C LEU A 204 -13.46 19.83 -7.60
N PRO A 205 -12.30 19.89 -6.93
CA PRO A 205 -11.98 21.00 -6.03
C PRO A 205 -11.95 22.33 -6.82
N GLY A 206 -12.43 23.42 -6.18
CA GLY A 206 -12.28 24.76 -6.71
C GLY A 206 -10.79 25.13 -6.76
N LYS A 207 -10.36 25.81 -7.82
CA LYS A 207 -9.01 26.38 -7.81
C LYS A 207 -8.91 27.49 -6.77
N VAL A 208 -7.90 27.44 -5.94
CA VAL A 208 -7.55 28.56 -5.08
C VAL A 208 -6.90 29.64 -5.99
N GLN A 209 -7.52 30.84 -6.01
CA GLN A 209 -6.99 32.00 -6.76
C GLN A 209 -5.76 32.56 -6.09
#